data_4278a467fa9a8a5b08219330c6cab9bf
#
_entry.id   4278a467fa9a8a5b08219330c6cab9bf
#
_cell.length_a   1.000
_cell.length_b   1.000
_cell.length_c   1.000
_cell.angle_alpha   90.00
_cell.angle_beta   90.00
_cell.angle_gamma   90.00
#
_symmetry.space_group_name_H-M   'P 1'
#
loop_
_entity.id
_entity.type
_entity.pdbx_description
1 polymer ?
#
loop_
_entity_poly.entity_id
_entity_poly.type
_entity_poly.pdbx_seq_one_letter_code
_entity_poly.pdbx_strand_id
1 'polypeptide(L)'
;MERILISKTKSQKEIGYIQQKDEFDYLKSLIKSIENGGCVGILLHGPPGTGKTLLAISLSNTFKAPYYIIDGSPDLDRRDIEGNWELIKGETIFNYGPLTLAIKDANKSGMAFVIINEVNAIRENEQISLNSLLSENHINLISKGFEKHELKKKSKLVIIGTMNKGVAGINKLQEAFEDRFIVSPEINYPSKDKEIEIVSKISGCNIKIARIVVDAARQIRKQAIQDFSITKIFSTRLAVNFCTLISKMSPIYLKHNIENVILHKLGNTAEEKKSIAMILDGKMFETKLRQEILKGKKLANIMKDANNDLSIEQVISETKSCFEKYLETWGIDNVIRKNGDIMWKPLQWMWNKNRKILQEYIKLTEILSLPSVYTQQTGKNHIYQEGLTLGYIRWLYQQKIVDLTKFMKEVFPVI
;
A
#
# COMPACT_ATOMS: atom_id res chain seq x y z
N MET A 1 -6.98 -31.05 -6.11
CA MET A 1 -6.32 -29.74 -6.00
C MET A 1 -7.38 -28.73 -5.62
N GLU A 2 -7.28 -28.20 -4.42
CA GLU A 2 -8.20 -27.22 -3.87
C GLU A 2 -8.07 -25.92 -4.66
N ARG A 3 -9.03 -25.63 -5.52
CA ARG A 3 -9.22 -24.34 -6.18
C ARG A 3 -10.62 -23.80 -5.93
N ILE A 4 -11.05 -23.83 -4.68
CA ILE A 4 -12.08 -22.94 -4.19
C ILE A 4 -11.44 -22.30 -2.96
N LEU A 5 -11.01 -21.06 -3.13
CA LEU A 5 -10.53 -20.22 -2.04
C LEU A 5 -11.69 -19.95 -1.08
N ILE A 6 -12.02 -20.97 -0.27
CA ILE A 6 -12.64 -20.74 1.01
C ILE A 6 -11.54 -20.09 1.83
N SER A 7 -11.49 -18.76 1.83
CA SER A 7 -10.55 -18.04 2.68
C SER A 7 -10.98 -18.12 4.14
N LYS A 8 -10.87 -19.34 4.73
CA LYS A 8 -10.62 -19.47 6.15
C LYS A 8 -9.16 -19.09 6.39
N THR A 9 -8.78 -17.86 6.07
CA THR A 9 -7.47 -17.33 6.42
C THR A 9 -7.42 -17.13 7.93
N LYS A 10 -6.67 -18.02 8.61
CA LYS A 10 -6.19 -17.79 9.97
C LYS A 10 -5.40 -16.48 9.98
N SER A 11 -5.90 -15.51 10.77
CA SER A 11 -5.17 -14.39 11.41
C SER A 11 -3.88 -13.90 10.77
N GLN A 12 -3.97 -13.14 9.68
CA GLN A 12 -3.23 -11.89 9.61
C GLN A 12 -3.99 -10.90 10.49
N LYS A 13 -3.28 -10.05 11.28
CA LYS A 13 -3.90 -8.91 11.98
C LYS A 13 -4.61 -8.09 10.91
N GLU A 14 -5.91 -8.34 10.71
CA GLU A 14 -6.71 -7.64 9.71
C GLU A 14 -6.75 -6.18 10.14
N ILE A 15 -6.12 -5.35 9.35
CA ILE A 15 -6.29 -3.90 9.46
C ILE A 15 -7.73 -3.66 9.04
N GLY A 16 -8.62 -3.45 10.00
CA GLY A 16 -10.04 -3.21 9.77
C GLY A 16 -10.25 -1.98 8.89
N TYR A 17 -11.40 -1.89 8.25
CA TYR A 17 -11.80 -0.71 7.50
C TYR A 17 -11.78 0.54 8.40
N ILE A 18 -11.13 1.59 7.94
CA ILE A 18 -11.15 2.88 8.62
C ILE A 18 -12.30 3.70 8.03
N GLN A 19 -13.35 3.88 8.82
CA GLN A 19 -14.54 4.62 8.43
C GLN A 19 -14.20 6.05 8.03
N GLN A 20 -14.74 6.48 6.88
CA GLN A 20 -14.47 7.79 6.31
C GLN A 20 -15.48 8.84 6.80
N LYS A 21 -16.76 8.47 6.79
CA LYS A 21 -17.91 9.25 7.28
C LYS A 21 -18.72 8.36 8.20
N ASP A 22 -19.92 7.98 7.76
CA ASP A 22 -20.88 7.14 8.46
C ASP A 22 -21.26 5.85 7.69
N GLU A 23 -20.60 5.60 6.55
CA GLU A 23 -20.94 4.51 5.63
C GLU A 23 -20.93 3.12 6.29
N PHE A 24 -19.98 2.87 7.18
CA PHE A 24 -19.88 1.60 7.88
C PHE A 24 -21.03 1.41 8.89
N ASP A 25 -21.28 2.44 9.70
CA ASP A 25 -22.33 2.39 10.73
C ASP A 25 -23.73 2.39 10.08
N TYR A 26 -23.92 3.12 8.99
CA TYR A 26 -25.13 3.10 8.19
C TYR A 26 -25.43 1.69 7.66
N LEU A 27 -24.47 1.05 6.97
CA LEU A 27 -24.65 -0.29 6.42
C LEU A 27 -24.84 -1.34 7.51
N LYS A 28 -24.12 -1.22 8.62
CA LYS A 28 -24.30 -2.08 9.79
C LYS A 28 -25.70 -1.94 10.38
N SER A 29 -26.23 -0.73 10.47
CA SER A 29 -27.61 -0.46 10.93
C SER A 29 -28.63 -1.04 9.96
N LEU A 30 -28.45 -0.82 8.66
CA LEU A 30 -29.30 -1.39 7.61
C LEU A 30 -29.40 -2.92 7.72
N ILE A 31 -28.26 -3.62 7.80
CA ILE A 31 -28.22 -5.08 7.90
C ILE A 31 -28.93 -5.57 9.19
N LYS A 32 -28.83 -4.82 10.28
CA LYS A 32 -29.51 -5.14 11.54
C LYS A 32 -31.01 -4.94 11.45
N SER A 33 -31.51 -3.91 10.77
CA SER A 33 -32.94 -3.56 10.70
C SER A 33 -33.80 -4.59 9.95
N ILE A 34 -33.18 -5.49 9.20
CA ILE A 34 -33.94 -6.54 8.48
C ILE A 34 -34.16 -7.72 9.44
N GLU A 35 -35.34 -7.72 10.10
CA GLU A 35 -35.66 -8.71 11.16
C GLU A 35 -36.15 -10.04 10.61
N ASN A 36 -36.88 -10.04 9.51
CA ASN A 36 -37.56 -11.22 8.97
C ASN A 36 -36.66 -12.19 8.19
N GLY A 37 -35.35 -11.89 8.05
CA GLY A 37 -34.47 -12.65 7.18
C GLY A 37 -34.65 -12.30 5.70
N GLY A 38 -34.01 -13.09 4.83
CA GLY A 38 -34.05 -12.90 3.37
C GLY A 38 -32.73 -12.38 2.82
N CYS A 39 -32.73 -12.08 1.51
CA CYS A 39 -31.56 -11.56 0.81
C CYS A 39 -31.50 -10.04 0.88
N VAL A 40 -30.33 -9.49 1.16
CA VAL A 40 -30.06 -8.05 1.26
C VAL A 40 -29.01 -7.67 0.24
N GLY A 41 -29.39 -6.93 -0.80
CA GLY A 41 -28.47 -6.41 -1.80
C GLY A 41 -27.92 -5.04 -1.43
N ILE A 42 -26.61 -4.87 -1.47
CA ILE A 42 -25.90 -3.60 -1.27
C ILE A 42 -24.93 -3.40 -2.43
N LEU A 43 -24.99 -2.26 -3.14
CA LEU A 43 -24.12 -1.97 -4.27
C LEU A 43 -23.16 -0.84 -3.94
N LEU A 44 -21.91 -1.17 -3.63
CA LEU A 44 -20.86 -0.18 -3.36
C LEU A 44 -20.24 0.31 -4.65
N HIS A 45 -20.40 1.57 -4.99
CA HIS A 45 -19.80 2.13 -6.20
C HIS A 45 -18.84 3.30 -5.88
N GLY A 46 -18.00 3.68 -6.84
CA GLY A 46 -17.04 4.79 -6.70
C GLY A 46 -15.68 4.50 -7.31
N PRO A 47 -14.71 5.41 -7.18
CA PRO A 47 -13.40 5.28 -7.80
C PRO A 47 -12.63 4.03 -7.35
N PRO A 48 -11.64 3.56 -8.14
CA PRO A 48 -10.82 2.40 -7.77
C PRO A 48 -9.93 2.70 -6.55
N GLY A 49 -9.73 1.68 -5.70
CA GLY A 49 -8.83 1.76 -4.54
C GLY A 49 -9.33 2.59 -3.36
N THR A 50 -10.65 2.82 -3.26
CA THR A 50 -11.30 3.51 -2.12
C THR A 50 -11.64 2.59 -0.95
N GLY A 51 -11.43 1.28 -1.07
CA GLY A 51 -11.64 0.32 0.01
C GLY A 51 -13.00 -0.36 0.02
N LYS A 52 -13.78 -0.36 -1.08
CA LYS A 52 -15.11 -0.99 -1.19
C LYS A 52 -15.13 -2.45 -0.73
N THR A 53 -14.24 -3.28 -1.26
CA THR A 53 -14.11 -4.69 -0.85
C THR A 53 -13.72 -4.85 0.62
N LEU A 54 -12.81 -3.99 1.12
CA LEU A 54 -12.40 -4.00 2.52
C LEU A 54 -13.56 -3.62 3.45
N LEU A 55 -14.39 -2.66 3.07
CA LEU A 55 -15.62 -2.30 3.77
C LEU A 55 -16.57 -3.51 3.88
N ALA A 56 -16.79 -4.23 2.77
CA ALA A 56 -17.63 -5.41 2.74
C ALA A 56 -17.11 -6.53 3.66
N ILE A 57 -15.82 -6.83 3.59
CA ILE A 57 -15.16 -7.82 4.47
C ILE A 57 -15.25 -7.40 5.94
N SER A 58 -15.02 -6.13 6.25
CA SER A 58 -15.09 -5.63 7.62
C SER A 58 -16.50 -5.68 8.21
N LEU A 59 -17.54 -5.51 7.37
CA LEU A 59 -18.93 -5.73 7.77
C LEU A 59 -19.15 -7.20 8.13
N SER A 60 -18.75 -8.17 7.29
CA SER A 60 -18.93 -9.59 7.58
C SER A 60 -18.23 -10.00 8.88
N ASN A 61 -17.01 -9.51 9.10
CA ASN A 61 -16.24 -9.77 10.33
C ASN A 61 -16.94 -9.19 11.57
N THR A 62 -17.55 -8.02 11.46
CA THR A 62 -18.31 -7.39 12.56
C THR A 62 -19.52 -8.23 12.98
N PHE A 63 -20.18 -8.87 12.02
CA PHE A 63 -21.28 -9.80 12.28
C PHE A 63 -20.82 -11.23 12.63
N LYS A 64 -19.51 -11.49 12.57
CA LYS A 64 -18.91 -12.84 12.76
C LYS A 64 -19.53 -13.88 11.82
N ALA A 65 -19.94 -13.46 10.63
CA ALA A 65 -20.59 -14.29 9.63
C ALA A 65 -19.58 -14.75 8.56
N PRO A 66 -19.75 -15.97 8.04
CA PRO A 66 -18.93 -16.45 6.93
C PRO A 66 -19.17 -15.57 5.69
N TYR A 67 -18.13 -15.39 4.88
CA TYR A 67 -18.23 -14.66 3.62
C TYR A 67 -17.56 -15.40 2.48
N TYR A 68 -18.07 -15.19 1.29
CA TYR A 68 -17.59 -15.75 0.03
C TYR A 68 -17.29 -14.59 -0.93
N ILE A 69 -16.15 -14.66 -1.63
CA ILE A 69 -15.76 -13.65 -2.61
C ILE A 69 -15.92 -14.23 -3.99
N ILE A 70 -16.55 -13.46 -4.88
CA ILE A 70 -16.69 -13.73 -6.31
C ILE A 70 -16.04 -12.56 -7.04
N ASP A 71 -15.03 -12.83 -7.87
CA ASP A 71 -14.43 -11.81 -8.72
C ASP A 71 -15.16 -11.81 -10.07
N GLY A 72 -15.89 -10.73 -10.36
CA GLY A 72 -16.62 -10.55 -11.60
C GLY A 72 -15.68 -10.43 -12.79
N SER A 73 -15.95 -11.20 -13.82
CA SER A 73 -15.26 -11.13 -15.09
C SER A 73 -16.22 -11.49 -16.23
N PRO A 74 -15.92 -11.13 -17.50
CA PRO A 74 -16.71 -11.55 -18.64
C PRO A 74 -16.72 -13.08 -18.87
N ASP A 75 -15.74 -13.78 -18.32
CA ASP A 75 -15.60 -15.24 -18.47
C ASP A 75 -16.23 -16.04 -17.31
N LEU A 76 -16.76 -15.32 -16.29
CA LEU A 76 -17.43 -15.96 -15.17
C LEU A 76 -18.72 -16.64 -15.65
N ASP A 77 -18.80 -17.95 -15.44
CA ASP A 77 -19.96 -18.77 -15.78
C ASP A 77 -20.87 -18.93 -14.55
N ARG A 78 -22.15 -19.08 -14.79
CA ARG A 78 -23.14 -19.39 -13.76
C ARG A 78 -22.74 -20.63 -12.95
N ARG A 79 -22.12 -21.62 -13.57
CA ARG A 79 -21.63 -22.82 -12.90
C ARG A 79 -20.53 -22.55 -11.88
N ASP A 80 -19.70 -21.53 -12.12
CA ASP A 80 -18.66 -21.11 -11.15
C ASP A 80 -19.29 -20.47 -9.91
N ILE A 81 -20.45 -19.85 -10.07
CA ILE A 81 -21.20 -19.18 -9.00
C ILE A 81 -22.05 -20.16 -8.21
N GLU A 82 -22.77 -21.04 -8.90
CA GLU A 82 -23.74 -21.98 -8.33
C GLU A 82 -23.13 -23.33 -7.94
N GLY A 83 -22.26 -23.87 -8.81
CA GLY A 83 -21.60 -25.16 -8.66
C GLY A 83 -21.60 -25.98 -9.94
N ASN A 84 -20.70 -26.92 -10.02
CA ASN A 84 -20.47 -27.76 -11.18
C ASN A 84 -20.17 -29.21 -10.80
N TRP A 85 -20.28 -30.10 -11.80
CA TRP A 85 -19.85 -31.48 -11.70
C TRP A 85 -18.36 -31.60 -11.99
N GLU A 86 -17.64 -32.24 -11.09
CA GLU A 86 -16.21 -32.53 -11.27
C GLU A 86 -15.94 -34.03 -11.17
N LEU A 87 -15.02 -34.50 -12.00
CA LEU A 87 -14.52 -35.88 -11.92
C LEU A 87 -13.32 -35.90 -10.95
N ILE A 88 -13.54 -36.45 -9.76
CA ILE A 88 -12.52 -36.57 -8.73
C ILE A 88 -12.27 -38.04 -8.43
N LYS A 89 -11.04 -38.52 -8.70
CA LYS A 89 -10.62 -39.91 -8.44
C LYS A 89 -11.52 -40.97 -9.08
N GLY A 90 -12.10 -40.66 -10.23
CA GLY A 90 -12.98 -41.57 -10.97
C GLY A 90 -14.46 -41.49 -10.58
N GLU A 91 -14.82 -40.67 -9.60
CA GLU A 91 -16.21 -40.42 -9.21
C GLU A 91 -16.65 -39.03 -9.63
N THR A 92 -17.89 -38.91 -10.11
CA THR A 92 -18.49 -37.63 -10.46
C THR A 92 -19.13 -37.03 -9.25
N ILE A 93 -18.57 -35.91 -8.74
CA ILE A 93 -19.01 -35.23 -7.54
C ILE A 93 -19.49 -33.83 -7.90
N PHE A 94 -20.62 -33.39 -7.33
CA PHE A 94 -21.09 -32.02 -7.50
C PHE A 94 -20.47 -31.10 -6.44
N ASN A 95 -19.65 -30.15 -6.91
CA ASN A 95 -19.07 -29.11 -6.06
C ASN A 95 -19.97 -27.89 -6.07
N TYR A 96 -20.51 -27.52 -4.90
CA TYR A 96 -21.32 -26.32 -4.74
C TYR A 96 -20.47 -25.05 -4.84
N GLY A 97 -20.91 -24.11 -5.64
CA GLY A 97 -20.26 -22.83 -5.81
C GLY A 97 -20.49 -21.87 -4.62
N PRO A 98 -19.80 -20.73 -4.59
CA PRO A 98 -19.80 -19.79 -3.47
C PRO A 98 -21.19 -19.27 -3.12
N LEU A 99 -22.07 -19.06 -4.11
CA LEU A 99 -23.43 -18.58 -3.85
C LEU A 99 -24.30 -19.64 -3.14
N THR A 100 -24.22 -20.90 -3.61
CA THR A 100 -24.96 -22.02 -2.98
C THR A 100 -24.44 -22.29 -1.56
N LEU A 101 -23.11 -22.27 -1.38
CA LEU A 101 -22.48 -22.43 -0.06
C LEU A 101 -22.91 -21.32 0.91
N ALA A 102 -23.01 -20.08 0.44
CA ALA A 102 -23.46 -18.95 1.25
C ALA A 102 -24.90 -19.12 1.72
N ILE A 103 -25.82 -19.61 0.87
CA ILE A 103 -27.19 -19.94 1.26
C ILE A 103 -27.22 -21.03 2.34
N LYS A 104 -26.43 -22.11 2.15
CA LYS A 104 -26.33 -23.19 3.13
C LYS A 104 -25.79 -22.71 4.47
N ASP A 105 -24.77 -21.87 4.45
CA ASP A 105 -24.20 -21.31 5.68
C ASP A 105 -25.11 -20.30 6.34
N ALA A 106 -25.80 -19.44 5.58
CA ALA A 106 -26.81 -18.55 6.11
C ALA A 106 -27.93 -19.34 6.83
N ASN A 107 -28.37 -20.45 6.23
CA ASN A 107 -29.38 -21.33 6.80
C ASN A 107 -28.91 -22.09 8.06
N LYS A 108 -27.62 -22.30 8.22
CA LYS A 108 -26.98 -22.98 9.36
C LYS A 108 -26.64 -22.02 10.51
N SER A 109 -26.06 -20.87 10.19
CA SER A 109 -25.53 -19.91 11.16
C SER A 109 -26.40 -18.68 11.37
N GLY A 110 -27.50 -18.54 10.61
CA GLY A 110 -28.41 -17.40 10.63
C GLY A 110 -27.98 -16.25 9.71
N MET A 111 -26.71 -16.15 9.31
CA MET A 111 -26.22 -15.10 8.41
C MET A 111 -24.99 -15.55 7.63
N ALA A 112 -24.90 -15.13 6.35
CA ALA A 112 -23.71 -15.22 5.53
C ALA A 112 -23.60 -14.02 4.59
N PHE A 113 -22.40 -13.81 4.02
CA PHE A 113 -22.12 -12.74 3.07
C PHE A 113 -21.62 -13.30 1.75
N VAL A 114 -22.01 -12.65 0.64
CA VAL A 114 -21.41 -12.83 -0.68
C VAL A 114 -20.89 -11.46 -1.13
N ILE A 115 -19.60 -11.36 -1.41
CA ILE A 115 -18.95 -10.14 -1.87
C ILE A 115 -18.59 -10.34 -3.32
N ILE A 116 -19.20 -9.55 -4.22
CA ILE A 116 -18.97 -9.65 -5.65
C ILE A 116 -18.15 -8.44 -6.08
N ASN A 117 -16.87 -8.67 -6.37
CA ASN A 117 -16.00 -7.63 -6.91
C ASN A 117 -16.33 -7.41 -8.38
N GLU A 118 -16.34 -6.14 -8.82
CA GLU A 118 -16.57 -5.74 -10.21
C GLU A 118 -17.84 -6.41 -10.81
N VAL A 119 -18.95 -6.33 -10.08
CA VAL A 119 -20.21 -6.98 -10.45
C VAL A 119 -20.70 -6.59 -11.86
N ASN A 120 -20.36 -5.41 -12.33
CA ASN A 120 -20.63 -4.92 -13.67
C ASN A 120 -19.79 -5.57 -14.78
N ALA A 121 -18.78 -6.37 -14.45
CA ALA A 121 -18.04 -7.16 -15.42
C ALA A 121 -18.73 -8.50 -15.76
N ILE A 122 -19.67 -8.95 -14.93
CA ILE A 122 -20.42 -10.21 -15.16
C ILE A 122 -21.39 -9.99 -16.31
N ARG A 123 -21.44 -10.94 -17.26
CA ARG A 123 -22.40 -10.88 -18.37
C ARG A 123 -23.83 -10.97 -17.85
N GLU A 124 -24.76 -10.32 -18.54
CA GLU A 124 -26.16 -10.23 -18.16
C GLU A 124 -26.84 -11.58 -17.98
N ASN A 125 -26.58 -12.54 -18.90
CA ASN A 125 -27.11 -13.88 -18.82
C ASN A 125 -26.60 -14.67 -17.59
N GLU A 126 -25.44 -14.35 -17.08
CA GLU A 126 -24.88 -14.99 -15.88
C GLU A 126 -25.39 -14.36 -14.57
N GLN A 127 -26.02 -13.18 -14.64
CA GLN A 127 -26.60 -12.51 -13.48
C GLN A 127 -27.94 -13.12 -13.03
N ILE A 128 -28.52 -14.07 -13.79
CA ILE A 128 -29.87 -14.64 -13.53
C ILE A 128 -30.00 -15.21 -12.11
N SER A 129 -28.99 -15.96 -11.63
CA SER A 129 -29.02 -16.53 -10.29
C SER A 129 -28.97 -15.48 -9.19
N LEU A 130 -28.22 -14.40 -9.41
CA LEU A 130 -28.17 -13.26 -8.50
C LEU A 130 -29.51 -12.53 -8.50
N ASN A 131 -30.15 -12.37 -9.66
CA ASN A 131 -31.48 -11.78 -9.78
C ASN A 131 -32.53 -12.55 -8.99
N SER A 132 -32.59 -13.89 -9.19
CA SER A 132 -33.54 -14.75 -8.48
C SER A 132 -33.32 -14.71 -6.98
N LEU A 133 -32.07 -14.71 -6.54
CA LEU A 133 -31.75 -14.68 -5.12
C LEU A 133 -32.11 -13.35 -4.46
N LEU A 134 -31.81 -12.23 -5.11
CA LEU A 134 -32.13 -10.89 -4.61
C LEU A 134 -33.64 -10.63 -4.56
N SER A 135 -34.43 -11.19 -5.52
CA SER A 135 -35.88 -10.96 -5.61
C SER A 135 -36.69 -12.00 -4.84
N GLU A 136 -36.29 -13.26 -4.88
CA GLU A 136 -37.10 -14.39 -4.47
C GLU A 136 -36.47 -15.24 -3.35
N ASN A 137 -35.32 -14.88 -2.86
CA ASN A 137 -34.58 -15.57 -1.78
C ASN A 137 -34.22 -17.03 -2.09
N HIS A 138 -34.16 -17.43 -3.36
CA HIS A 138 -33.79 -18.79 -3.75
C HIS A 138 -32.99 -18.82 -5.06
N ILE A 139 -32.33 -19.93 -5.31
CA ILE A 139 -31.73 -20.30 -6.59
C ILE A 139 -32.12 -21.72 -6.98
N ASN A 140 -32.16 -21.99 -8.27
CA ASN A 140 -32.38 -23.33 -8.82
C ASN A 140 -31.13 -23.78 -9.58
N LEU A 141 -30.47 -24.84 -9.11
CA LEU A 141 -29.29 -25.39 -9.74
C LEU A 141 -29.71 -26.22 -10.97
N ILE A 142 -29.69 -25.60 -12.15
CA ILE A 142 -30.08 -26.27 -13.42
C ILE A 142 -29.14 -27.44 -13.68
N SER A 143 -27.85 -27.28 -13.48
CA SER A 143 -26.83 -28.33 -13.70
C SER A 143 -26.99 -29.54 -12.77
N LYS A 144 -27.81 -29.45 -11.73
CA LYS A 144 -28.07 -30.51 -10.75
C LYS A 144 -29.54 -30.94 -10.74
N GLY A 145 -30.21 -30.91 -11.89
CA GLY A 145 -31.61 -31.34 -12.01
C GLY A 145 -32.60 -30.41 -11.32
N PHE A 146 -32.38 -29.12 -11.37
CA PHE A 146 -33.22 -28.08 -10.74
C PHE A 146 -33.28 -28.14 -9.20
N GLU A 147 -32.23 -28.62 -8.54
CA GLU A 147 -32.19 -28.62 -7.07
C GLU A 147 -32.37 -27.19 -6.54
N LYS A 148 -33.44 -26.98 -5.75
CA LYS A 148 -33.77 -25.66 -5.18
C LYS A 148 -33.02 -25.42 -3.88
N HIS A 149 -32.34 -24.27 -3.77
CA HIS A 149 -31.75 -23.75 -2.54
C HIS A 149 -32.45 -22.45 -2.16
N GLU A 150 -33.11 -22.42 -1.01
CA GLU A 150 -33.90 -21.32 -0.53
C GLU A 150 -33.44 -20.87 0.85
N LEU A 151 -33.49 -19.56 1.13
CA LEU A 151 -33.24 -19.01 2.44
C LEU A 151 -34.40 -19.35 3.39
N LYS A 152 -34.08 -19.93 4.53
CA LYS A 152 -35.06 -20.22 5.58
C LYS A 152 -35.53 -18.93 6.26
N LYS A 153 -36.71 -18.95 6.86
CA LYS A 153 -37.20 -17.83 7.69
C LYS A 153 -36.13 -17.47 8.75
N LYS A 154 -35.87 -16.17 8.93
CA LYS A 154 -34.87 -15.58 9.82
C LYS A 154 -33.40 -15.77 9.35
N SER A 155 -33.10 -16.54 8.32
CA SER A 155 -31.76 -16.58 7.72
C SER A 155 -31.54 -15.34 6.86
N LYS A 156 -30.37 -14.69 6.98
CA LYS A 156 -30.00 -13.51 6.21
C LYS A 156 -28.85 -13.82 5.28
N LEU A 157 -28.98 -13.45 4.03
CA LEU A 157 -27.86 -13.46 3.07
C LEU A 157 -27.60 -12.03 2.61
N VAL A 158 -26.43 -11.50 2.89
CA VAL A 158 -26.04 -10.15 2.48
C VAL A 158 -25.17 -10.25 1.24
N ILE A 159 -25.67 -9.74 0.10
CA ILE A 159 -24.92 -9.67 -1.16
C ILE A 159 -24.40 -8.26 -1.32
N ILE A 160 -23.07 -8.12 -1.35
CA ILE A 160 -22.43 -6.82 -1.54
C ILE A 160 -21.71 -6.83 -2.89
N GLY A 161 -22.33 -6.15 -3.87
CA GLY A 161 -21.68 -5.87 -5.15
C GLY A 161 -20.73 -4.67 -5.03
N THR A 162 -19.56 -4.75 -5.64
CA THR A 162 -18.69 -3.57 -5.80
C THR A 162 -18.51 -3.26 -7.28
N MET A 163 -18.51 -1.98 -7.64
CA MET A 163 -18.21 -1.54 -8.99
C MET A 163 -17.41 -0.23 -9.02
N ASN A 164 -16.65 -0.04 -10.08
CA ASN A 164 -15.97 1.23 -10.33
C ASN A 164 -16.87 2.11 -11.19
N LYS A 165 -17.16 3.34 -10.75
CA LYS A 165 -17.87 4.38 -11.54
C LYS A 165 -16.86 5.44 -12.02
N GLY A 166 -17.10 6.01 -13.19
CA GLY A 166 -16.31 7.14 -13.70
C GLY A 166 -14.97 6.76 -14.34
N VAL A 167 -14.75 5.49 -14.69
CA VAL A 167 -13.57 5.02 -15.44
C VAL A 167 -14.02 4.65 -16.84
N ALA A 168 -13.30 5.10 -17.87
CA ALA A 168 -13.61 4.76 -19.27
C ALA A 168 -13.48 3.24 -19.51
N GLY A 169 -14.39 2.69 -20.33
CA GLY A 169 -14.37 1.27 -20.69
C GLY A 169 -15.07 0.31 -19.72
N ILE A 170 -15.80 0.81 -18.74
CA ILE A 170 -16.57 -0.02 -17.80
C ILE A 170 -18.00 -0.19 -18.29
N ASN A 171 -18.51 -1.42 -18.34
CA ASN A 171 -19.90 -1.72 -18.65
C ASN A 171 -20.83 -1.08 -17.62
N LYS A 172 -21.95 -0.54 -18.09
CA LYS A 172 -23.04 -0.13 -17.21
C LYS A 172 -23.75 -1.37 -16.70
N LEU A 173 -24.12 -1.37 -15.42
CA LEU A 173 -25.00 -2.39 -14.89
C LEU A 173 -26.40 -2.20 -15.51
N GLN A 174 -27.11 -3.29 -15.78
CA GLN A 174 -28.51 -3.19 -16.20
C GLN A 174 -29.35 -2.53 -15.10
N GLU A 175 -30.20 -1.58 -15.45
CA GLU A 175 -31.08 -0.87 -14.53
C GLU A 175 -31.93 -1.84 -13.70
N ALA A 176 -32.52 -2.84 -14.35
CA ALA A 176 -33.32 -3.85 -13.68
C ALA A 176 -32.55 -4.70 -12.66
N PHE A 177 -31.24 -4.87 -12.84
CA PHE A 177 -30.39 -5.54 -11.86
C PHE A 177 -29.93 -4.60 -10.74
N GLU A 178 -29.62 -3.34 -11.08
CA GLU A 178 -29.26 -2.31 -10.10
C GLU A 178 -30.42 -2.05 -9.11
N ASP A 179 -31.67 -2.01 -9.57
CA ASP A 179 -32.86 -1.81 -8.75
C ASP A 179 -33.09 -2.90 -7.69
N ARG A 180 -32.50 -4.07 -7.84
CA ARG A 180 -32.58 -5.14 -6.84
C ARG A 180 -31.68 -4.93 -5.63
N PHE A 181 -30.76 -4.00 -5.71
CA PHE A 181 -29.96 -3.60 -4.56
C PHE A 181 -30.72 -2.54 -3.76
N ILE A 182 -30.96 -2.81 -2.48
CA ILE A 182 -31.74 -1.96 -1.59
C ILE A 182 -31.10 -0.57 -1.43
N VAL A 183 -29.77 -0.52 -1.43
CA VAL A 183 -28.98 0.72 -1.32
C VAL A 183 -27.75 0.67 -2.21
N SER A 184 -27.39 1.85 -2.73
CA SER A 184 -26.23 2.02 -3.62
C SER A 184 -25.34 3.17 -3.14
N PRO A 185 -24.62 3.01 -2.00
CA PRO A 185 -23.80 4.09 -1.47
C PRO A 185 -22.53 4.31 -2.31
N GLU A 186 -22.19 5.58 -2.49
CA GLU A 186 -20.97 6.01 -3.16
C GLU A 186 -19.80 6.07 -2.18
N ILE A 187 -18.74 5.30 -2.46
CA ILE A 187 -17.52 5.25 -1.65
C ILE A 187 -16.41 6.01 -2.37
N ASN A 188 -16.25 7.26 -1.99
CA ASN A 188 -15.26 8.17 -2.55
C ASN A 188 -13.90 8.09 -1.84
N TYR A 189 -12.91 8.86 -2.33
CA TYR A 189 -11.64 8.99 -1.61
C TYR A 189 -11.85 9.69 -0.27
N PRO A 190 -11.15 9.26 0.79
CA PRO A 190 -11.25 9.87 2.11
C PRO A 190 -10.89 11.35 2.11
N SER A 191 -11.29 12.08 3.16
CA SER A 191 -10.73 13.41 3.43
C SER A 191 -9.21 13.34 3.54
N LYS A 192 -8.51 14.46 3.36
CA LYS A 192 -7.03 14.49 3.38
C LYS A 192 -6.46 13.84 4.64
N ASP A 193 -6.97 14.24 5.80
CA ASP A 193 -6.43 13.76 7.08
C ASP A 193 -6.75 12.29 7.32
N LYS A 194 -7.94 11.83 6.95
CA LYS A 194 -8.29 10.41 6.99
C LYS A 194 -7.45 9.58 6.03
N GLU A 195 -7.18 10.09 4.83
CA GLU A 195 -6.33 9.39 3.87
C GLU A 195 -4.90 9.25 4.38
N ILE A 196 -4.35 10.30 5.02
CA ILE A 196 -3.04 10.25 5.67
C ILE A 196 -3.01 9.20 6.79
N GLU A 197 -4.05 9.17 7.62
CA GLU A 197 -4.21 8.15 8.68
C GLU A 197 -4.22 6.73 8.10
N ILE A 198 -5.04 6.49 7.06
CA ILE A 198 -5.16 5.20 6.37
C ILE A 198 -3.80 4.78 5.80
N VAL A 199 -3.15 5.66 5.04
CA VAL A 199 -1.86 5.36 4.41
C VAL A 199 -0.80 5.06 5.46
N SER A 200 -0.69 5.87 6.51
CA SER A 200 0.28 5.66 7.59
C SER A 200 0.05 4.36 8.35
N LYS A 201 -1.21 4.09 8.74
CA LYS A 201 -1.57 2.92 9.54
C LYS A 201 -1.39 1.60 8.78
N ILE A 202 -1.80 1.56 7.50
CA ILE A 202 -1.72 0.34 6.70
C ILE A 202 -0.29 0.06 6.24
N SER A 203 0.45 1.08 5.79
CA SER A 203 1.82 0.90 5.32
C SER A 203 2.86 0.81 6.44
N GLY A 204 2.51 1.23 7.66
CA GLY A 204 3.44 1.36 8.78
C GLY A 204 4.44 2.52 8.62
N CYS A 205 4.26 3.41 7.64
CA CYS A 205 5.16 4.54 7.44
C CYS A 205 4.87 5.68 8.41
N ASN A 206 5.87 6.55 8.59
CA ASN A 206 5.71 7.77 9.38
C ASN A 206 4.61 8.65 8.77
N ILE A 207 3.79 9.28 9.62
CA ILE A 207 2.67 10.14 9.22
C ILE A 207 3.11 11.32 8.34
N LYS A 208 4.35 11.83 8.52
CA LYS A 208 4.93 12.90 7.68
C LYS A 208 5.20 12.40 6.25
N ILE A 209 5.67 11.15 6.11
CA ILE A 209 5.85 10.49 4.82
C ILE A 209 4.49 10.28 4.15
N ALA A 210 3.50 9.74 4.89
CA ALA A 210 2.15 9.57 4.39
C ALA A 210 1.55 10.89 3.89
N ARG A 211 1.75 11.99 4.62
CA ARG A 211 1.30 13.34 4.22
C ARG A 211 1.89 13.78 2.89
N ILE A 212 3.19 13.64 2.70
CA ILE A 212 3.86 14.01 1.43
C ILE A 212 3.28 13.21 0.26
N VAL A 213 3.09 11.90 0.44
CA VAL A 213 2.56 11.02 -0.61
C VAL A 213 1.10 11.33 -0.92
N VAL A 214 0.27 11.53 0.10
CA VAL A 214 -1.15 11.88 -0.06
C VAL A 214 -1.30 13.24 -0.74
N ASP A 215 -0.48 14.25 -0.41
CA ASP A 215 -0.50 15.55 -1.05
C ASP A 215 -0.17 15.47 -2.55
N ALA A 216 0.79 14.64 -2.93
CA ALA A 216 1.10 14.38 -4.32
C ALA A 216 -0.04 13.62 -5.03
N ALA A 217 -0.56 12.56 -4.39
CA ALA A 217 -1.66 11.77 -4.94
C ALA A 217 -2.92 12.61 -5.20
N ARG A 218 -3.27 13.49 -4.29
CA ARG A 218 -4.45 14.37 -4.43
C ARG A 218 -4.28 15.38 -5.56
N GLN A 219 -3.08 15.90 -5.77
CA GLN A 219 -2.83 16.83 -6.87
C GLN A 219 -2.86 16.12 -8.23
N ILE A 220 -2.27 14.92 -8.32
CA ILE A 220 -2.35 14.10 -9.53
C ILE A 220 -3.81 13.75 -9.85
N ARG A 221 -4.62 13.37 -8.84
CA ARG A 221 -6.06 13.14 -9.01
C ARG A 221 -6.80 14.38 -9.52
N LYS A 222 -6.50 15.54 -8.94
CA LYS A 222 -7.12 16.79 -9.36
C LYS A 222 -6.86 17.07 -10.84
N GLN A 223 -5.63 16.91 -11.29
CA GLN A 223 -5.29 17.08 -12.72
C GLN A 223 -5.92 16.00 -13.60
N ALA A 224 -5.96 14.75 -13.17
CA ALA A 224 -6.62 13.68 -13.92
C ALA A 224 -8.12 13.95 -14.14
N ILE A 225 -8.81 14.56 -13.16
CA ILE A 225 -10.24 14.85 -13.24
C ILE A 225 -10.53 16.17 -13.97
N GLN A 226 -9.72 17.20 -13.78
CA GLN A 226 -9.99 18.55 -14.33
C GLN A 226 -9.44 18.74 -15.74
N ASP A 227 -8.22 18.30 -15.98
CA ASP A 227 -7.50 18.59 -17.24
C ASP A 227 -7.44 17.41 -18.19
N PHE A 228 -7.88 16.21 -17.73
CA PHE A 228 -7.80 14.94 -18.48
C PHE A 228 -6.40 14.65 -19.04
N SER A 229 -5.39 15.33 -18.51
CA SER A 229 -3.99 15.17 -18.93
C SER A 229 -3.33 13.91 -18.44
N ILE A 230 -3.99 13.19 -17.54
CA ILE A 230 -3.55 11.92 -16.94
C ILE A 230 -4.79 11.00 -16.94
N THR A 231 -4.68 9.83 -17.58
CA THR A 231 -5.81 8.90 -17.69
C THR A 231 -5.98 8.02 -16.47
N LYS A 232 -4.92 7.74 -15.73
CA LYS A 232 -4.96 6.88 -14.53
C LYS A 232 -4.98 7.69 -13.25
N ILE A 233 -5.74 7.20 -12.28
CA ILE A 233 -5.93 7.86 -10.99
C ILE A 233 -4.92 7.34 -9.96
N PHE A 234 -4.24 8.22 -9.27
CA PHE A 234 -3.40 7.86 -8.13
C PHE A 234 -4.27 7.46 -6.93
N SER A 235 -4.66 6.20 -6.85
CA SER A 235 -5.54 5.68 -5.81
C SER A 235 -4.88 5.62 -4.42
N THR A 236 -5.70 5.59 -3.36
CA THR A 236 -5.21 5.37 -1.99
C THR A 236 -4.46 4.03 -1.84
N ARG A 237 -4.91 2.99 -2.57
CA ARG A 237 -4.19 1.70 -2.66
C ARG A 237 -2.76 1.88 -3.19
N LEU A 238 -2.58 2.68 -4.23
CA LEU A 238 -1.26 2.95 -4.79
C LEU A 238 -0.39 3.74 -3.80
N ALA A 239 -0.96 4.70 -3.06
CA ALA A 239 -0.27 5.44 -2.01
C ALA A 239 0.20 4.51 -0.88
N VAL A 240 -0.66 3.60 -0.42
CA VAL A 240 -0.31 2.56 0.58
C VAL A 240 0.83 1.68 0.08
N ASN A 241 0.72 1.15 -1.15
CA ASN A 241 1.75 0.29 -1.74
C ASN A 241 3.09 1.00 -1.85
N PHE A 242 3.09 2.24 -2.33
CA PHE A 242 4.30 3.05 -2.42
C PHE A 242 4.93 3.30 -1.04
N CYS A 243 4.13 3.72 -0.05
CA CYS A 243 4.60 3.94 1.31
C CYS A 243 5.14 2.64 1.95
N THR A 244 4.50 1.49 1.70
CA THR A 244 4.97 0.18 2.18
C THR A 244 6.34 -0.16 1.59
N LEU A 245 6.54 0.08 0.29
CA LEU A 245 7.83 -0.17 -0.37
C LEU A 245 8.94 0.71 0.20
N ILE A 246 8.72 2.03 0.27
CA ILE A 246 9.74 2.95 0.77
C ILE A 246 10.04 2.80 2.26
N SER A 247 9.12 2.18 3.03
CA SER A 247 9.36 1.86 4.44
C SER A 247 10.23 0.60 4.63
N LYS A 248 10.16 -0.34 3.68
CA LYS A 248 10.87 -1.63 3.75
C LYS A 248 12.18 -1.66 2.97
N MET A 249 12.26 -0.91 1.88
CA MET A 249 13.42 -0.88 1.00
C MET A 249 14.47 0.13 1.46
N SER A 250 15.71 -0.05 1.00
CA SER A 250 16.76 0.94 1.21
C SER A 250 16.40 2.26 0.53
N PRO A 251 16.65 3.42 1.17
CA PRO A 251 16.43 4.76 0.59
C PRO A 251 17.16 5.01 -0.73
N ILE A 252 18.19 4.23 -1.02
CA ILE A 252 18.92 4.29 -2.31
C ILE A 252 18.01 4.03 -3.50
N TYR A 253 16.97 3.18 -3.31
CA TYR A 253 16.01 2.86 -4.35
C TYR A 253 14.81 3.81 -4.41
N LEU A 254 14.81 4.92 -3.65
CA LEU A 254 13.69 5.85 -3.61
C LEU A 254 13.33 6.35 -5.01
N LYS A 255 14.31 6.78 -5.81
CA LYS A 255 14.10 7.25 -7.18
C LYS A 255 13.50 6.16 -8.07
N HIS A 256 14.05 4.94 -8.02
CA HIS A 256 13.50 3.79 -8.75
C HIS A 256 12.06 3.47 -8.34
N ASN A 257 11.73 3.59 -7.04
CA ASN A 257 10.38 3.39 -6.56
C ASN A 257 9.42 4.48 -7.07
N ILE A 258 9.86 5.74 -7.12
CA ILE A 258 9.07 6.83 -7.72
C ILE A 258 8.82 6.55 -9.20
N GLU A 259 9.84 6.21 -9.95
CA GLU A 259 9.74 5.91 -11.38
C GLU A 259 8.81 4.72 -11.65
N ASN A 260 9.06 3.59 -11.01
CA ASN A 260 8.35 2.33 -11.31
C ASN A 260 6.93 2.27 -10.70
N VAL A 261 6.72 2.85 -9.52
CA VAL A 261 5.41 2.75 -8.83
C VAL A 261 4.50 3.94 -9.16
N ILE A 262 5.07 5.12 -9.42
CA ILE A 262 4.26 6.30 -9.71
C ILE A 262 4.28 6.61 -11.21
N LEU A 263 5.44 6.96 -11.78
CA LEU A 263 5.51 7.43 -13.17
C LEU A 263 5.08 6.36 -14.18
N HIS A 264 5.62 5.14 -14.09
CA HIS A 264 5.32 4.08 -15.06
C HIS A 264 3.94 3.46 -14.87
N LYS A 265 3.39 3.43 -13.65
CA LYS A 265 2.04 2.92 -13.43
C LYS A 265 0.94 3.91 -13.81
N LEU A 266 1.16 5.20 -13.60
CA LEU A 266 0.15 6.23 -13.85
C LEU A 266 0.25 6.81 -15.27
N GLY A 267 1.46 7.00 -15.80
CA GLY A 267 1.67 7.56 -17.13
C GLY A 267 1.72 6.48 -18.20
N ASN A 268 0.74 6.47 -19.11
CA ASN A 268 0.73 5.61 -20.29
C ASN A 268 1.55 6.19 -21.44
N THR A 269 1.52 7.51 -21.60
CA THR A 269 2.23 8.25 -22.65
C THR A 269 3.41 9.03 -22.08
N ALA A 270 4.28 9.55 -22.97
CA ALA A 270 5.39 10.39 -22.58
C ALA A 270 4.92 11.73 -21.97
N GLU A 271 3.83 12.29 -22.52
CA GLU A 271 3.21 13.52 -22.03
C GLU A 271 2.63 13.34 -20.62
N GLU A 272 1.90 12.23 -20.37
CA GLU A 272 1.39 11.91 -19.05
C GLU A 272 2.52 11.79 -18.02
N LYS A 273 3.59 11.06 -18.35
CA LYS A 273 4.76 10.92 -17.49
C LYS A 273 5.41 12.27 -17.19
N LYS A 274 5.54 13.13 -18.21
CA LYS A 274 6.06 14.48 -18.05
C LYS A 274 5.19 15.33 -17.12
N SER A 275 3.86 15.27 -17.29
CA SER A 275 2.91 15.98 -16.44
C SER A 275 2.99 15.53 -14.98
N ILE A 276 3.06 14.22 -14.75
CA ILE A 276 3.23 13.66 -13.40
C ILE A 276 4.57 14.08 -12.79
N ALA A 277 5.67 14.02 -13.57
CA ALA A 277 6.99 14.44 -13.13
C ALA A 277 6.99 15.91 -12.71
N MET A 278 6.41 16.80 -13.49
CA MET A 278 6.28 18.24 -13.17
C MET A 278 5.53 18.46 -11.83
N ILE A 279 4.47 17.69 -11.56
CA ILE A 279 3.76 17.80 -10.27
C ILE A 279 4.68 17.38 -9.12
N LEU A 280 5.41 16.29 -9.27
CA LEU A 280 6.30 15.77 -8.24
C LEU A 280 7.46 16.73 -7.98
N ASP A 281 8.08 17.25 -9.05
CA ASP A 281 9.20 18.20 -8.97
C ASP A 281 8.77 19.54 -8.35
N GLY A 282 7.64 20.09 -8.77
CA GLY A 282 7.07 21.33 -8.21
C GLY A 282 6.75 21.22 -6.72
N LYS A 283 6.57 20.00 -6.20
CA LYS A 283 6.38 19.74 -4.76
C LYS A 283 7.68 19.38 -4.03
N MET A 284 8.79 19.29 -4.73
CA MET A 284 10.05 18.75 -4.19
C MET A 284 9.83 17.37 -3.54
N PHE A 285 9.06 16.52 -4.21
CA PHE A 285 8.53 15.27 -3.66
C PHE A 285 9.65 14.33 -3.21
N GLU A 286 10.61 14.03 -4.09
CA GLU A 286 11.73 13.16 -3.78
C GLU A 286 12.57 13.72 -2.62
N THR A 287 12.91 15.01 -2.67
CA THR A 287 13.73 15.68 -1.65
C THR A 287 13.07 15.63 -0.27
N LYS A 288 11.78 15.94 -0.19
CA LYS A 288 11.03 15.89 1.08
C LYS A 288 10.93 14.47 1.62
N LEU A 289 10.63 13.50 0.76
CA LEU A 289 10.58 12.10 1.18
C LEU A 289 11.93 11.61 1.69
N ARG A 290 13.01 11.91 0.97
CA ARG A 290 14.37 11.54 1.36
C ARG A 290 14.72 12.12 2.73
N GLN A 291 14.41 13.38 2.97
CA GLN A 291 14.63 14.01 4.27
C GLN A 291 13.83 13.33 5.40
N GLU A 292 12.55 13.04 5.20
CA GLU A 292 11.73 12.40 6.25
C GLU A 292 12.09 10.93 6.47
N ILE A 293 12.47 10.19 5.43
CA ILE A 293 12.97 8.82 5.56
C ILE A 293 14.28 8.79 6.37
N LEU A 294 15.19 9.70 6.09
CA LEU A 294 16.47 9.80 6.81
C LEU A 294 16.27 10.20 8.27
N LYS A 295 15.37 11.16 8.56
CA LYS A 295 14.98 11.50 9.94
C LYS A 295 14.32 10.34 10.68
N GLY A 296 13.49 9.54 10.00
CA GLY A 296 12.77 8.40 10.59
C GLY A 296 13.62 7.15 10.80
N LYS A 297 14.63 6.94 9.97
CA LYS A 297 15.64 5.91 10.18
C LYS A 297 16.65 6.48 11.16
N LYS A 298 16.47 6.18 12.46
CA LYS A 298 17.55 6.40 13.43
C LYS A 298 18.83 5.81 12.83
N LEU A 299 19.93 6.55 12.89
CA LEU A 299 21.24 6.14 12.38
C LEU A 299 21.60 4.71 12.78
N ALA A 300 21.15 4.25 13.95
CA ALA A 300 21.25 2.86 14.43
C ALA A 300 20.66 1.80 13.47
N ASN A 301 19.59 2.11 12.68
CA ASN A 301 19.04 1.17 11.72
C ASN A 301 19.85 1.13 10.42
N ILE A 302 20.41 2.25 10.01
CA ILE A 302 21.35 2.33 8.88
C ILE A 302 22.61 1.52 9.22
N MET A 303 23.03 1.55 10.48
CA MET A 303 24.18 0.82 11.00
C MET A 303 23.94 -0.70 11.08
N LYS A 304 22.71 -1.17 11.34
CA LYS A 304 22.37 -2.60 11.39
C LYS A 304 22.57 -3.32 10.07
N ASP A 305 22.28 -2.63 8.97
CA ASP A 305 22.43 -3.22 7.62
C ASP A 305 23.89 -3.27 7.16
N ALA A 306 24.79 -2.54 7.86
CA ALA A 306 26.21 -2.42 7.50
C ALA A 306 27.15 -3.38 8.27
N ASN A 307 26.69 -4.07 9.31
CA ASN A 307 27.55 -4.86 10.20
C ASN A 307 27.05 -6.27 10.48
N ASN A 308 27.74 -7.26 9.92
CA ASN A 308 27.52 -8.67 10.27
C ASN A 308 28.39 -9.18 11.45
N ASP A 309 29.31 -8.42 12.02
CA ASP A 309 30.32 -8.97 12.95
C ASP A 309 30.51 -8.26 14.32
N LEU A 310 29.87 -7.09 14.55
CA LEU A 310 29.95 -6.41 15.87
C LEU A 310 28.60 -5.77 16.21
N SER A 311 28.18 -5.82 17.48
CA SER A 311 26.97 -5.10 17.89
C SER A 311 27.20 -3.60 17.71
N ILE A 312 26.19 -2.92 17.16
CA ILE A 312 26.23 -1.48 16.81
C ILE A 312 26.57 -0.64 18.04
N GLU A 313 26.05 -1.03 19.19
CA GLU A 313 26.31 -0.38 20.47
C GLU A 313 27.78 -0.44 20.86
N GLN A 314 28.46 -1.56 20.56
CA GLN A 314 29.91 -1.69 20.78
C GLN A 314 30.70 -0.78 19.86
N VAL A 315 30.37 -0.71 18.58
CA VAL A 315 31.05 0.18 17.61
C VAL A 315 30.85 1.65 17.96
N ILE A 316 29.63 2.05 18.36
CA ILE A 316 29.33 3.43 18.80
C ILE A 316 30.12 3.73 20.08
N SER A 317 30.11 2.82 21.06
CA SER A 317 30.80 2.99 22.33
C SER A 317 32.31 3.12 22.16
N GLU A 318 32.93 2.25 21.35
CA GLU A 318 34.37 2.30 21.06
C GLU A 318 34.76 3.58 20.31
N THR A 319 33.93 4.01 19.34
CA THR A 319 34.19 5.25 18.59
C THR A 319 34.05 6.47 19.46
N LYS A 320 33.04 6.50 20.34
CA LYS A 320 32.84 7.57 21.32
C LYS A 320 34.03 7.67 22.25
N SER A 321 34.45 6.59 22.86
CA SER A 321 35.64 6.53 23.74
C SER A 321 36.92 7.00 23.05
N CYS A 322 37.11 6.58 21.78
CA CYS A 322 38.26 7.02 21.01
C CYS A 322 38.20 8.52 20.64
N PHE A 323 37.00 9.04 20.34
CA PHE A 323 36.81 10.47 20.01
C PHE A 323 36.99 11.35 21.24
N GLU A 324 36.51 10.93 22.40
CA GLU A 324 36.76 11.60 23.67
C GLU A 324 38.25 11.70 23.97
N LYS A 325 39.02 10.62 23.79
CA LYS A 325 40.49 10.63 23.90
C LYS A 325 41.16 11.55 22.89
N TYR A 326 40.63 11.67 21.69
CA TYR A 326 41.11 12.60 20.68
C TYR A 326 40.90 14.05 21.08
N LEU A 327 39.68 14.35 21.61
CA LEU A 327 39.34 15.68 22.18
C LEU A 327 40.21 16.03 23.35
N GLU A 328 40.47 15.10 24.26
CA GLU A 328 41.36 15.29 25.43
C GLU A 328 42.80 15.53 25.00
N THR A 329 43.30 14.84 23.99
CA THR A 329 44.68 14.93 23.52
C THR A 329 44.94 16.21 22.73
N TRP A 330 44.03 16.67 21.91
CA TRP A 330 44.23 17.75 20.92
C TRP A 330 43.48 19.02 21.26
N GLY A 331 42.55 19.00 22.21
CA GLY A 331 41.70 20.11 22.59
C GLY A 331 40.60 20.40 21.61
N ILE A 332 39.48 20.98 22.10
CA ILE A 332 38.27 21.22 21.31
C ILE A 332 38.52 22.16 20.13
N ASP A 333 39.34 23.15 20.29
CA ASP A 333 39.68 24.15 19.26
C ASP A 333 40.45 23.58 18.05
N ASN A 334 41.10 22.42 18.23
CA ASN A 334 41.77 21.67 17.14
C ASN A 334 40.87 20.64 16.46
N VAL A 335 39.66 20.45 16.97
CA VAL A 335 38.72 19.45 16.46
C VAL A 335 37.51 20.13 15.84
N ILE A 336 37.02 21.23 16.46
CA ILE A 336 35.84 21.94 16.03
C ILE A 336 36.22 23.39 15.70
N ARG A 337 35.76 23.87 14.54
CA ARG A 337 35.94 25.30 14.15
C ARG A 337 34.97 26.19 14.92
N LYS A 338 35.26 27.48 14.95
CA LYS A 338 34.39 28.51 15.59
C LYS A 338 32.94 28.52 15.04
N ASN A 339 32.73 28.04 13.83
CA ASN A 339 31.40 27.88 13.21
C ASN A 339 30.69 26.56 13.55
N GLY A 340 31.27 25.73 14.41
CA GLY A 340 30.74 24.44 14.82
C GLY A 340 31.06 23.27 13.88
N ASP A 341 31.77 23.47 12.77
CA ASP A 341 32.16 22.40 11.85
C ASP A 341 33.35 21.61 12.39
N ILE A 342 33.35 20.30 12.15
CA ILE A 342 34.47 19.43 12.51
C ILE A 342 35.61 19.57 11.50
N MET A 343 36.84 19.68 11.99
CA MET A 343 38.00 19.76 11.13
C MET A 343 38.27 18.45 10.37
N TRP A 344 38.93 18.54 9.21
CA TRP A 344 39.17 17.38 8.36
C TRP A 344 39.99 16.27 9.03
N LYS A 345 40.97 16.58 9.83
CA LYS A 345 41.81 15.55 10.51
C LYS A 345 41.00 14.66 11.47
N PRO A 346 40.16 15.17 12.34
CA PRO A 346 39.22 14.38 13.13
C PRO A 346 38.26 13.54 12.26
N LEU A 347 37.70 14.11 11.20
CA LEU A 347 36.84 13.38 10.26
C LEU A 347 37.60 12.24 9.57
N GLN A 348 38.82 12.46 9.11
CA GLN A 348 39.66 11.41 8.49
C GLN A 348 39.96 10.30 9.49
N TRP A 349 40.24 10.62 10.73
CA TRP A 349 40.51 9.66 11.77
C TRP A 349 39.24 8.80 12.07
N MET A 350 38.13 9.42 12.20
CA MET A 350 36.84 8.74 12.40
C MET A 350 36.45 7.86 11.22
N TRP A 351 36.70 8.31 10.00
CA TRP A 351 36.54 7.52 8.80
C TRP A 351 37.35 6.23 8.84
N ASN A 352 38.62 6.32 9.22
CA ASN A 352 39.48 5.16 9.31
C ASN A 352 39.02 4.16 10.39
N LYS A 353 38.41 4.62 11.46
CA LYS A 353 37.88 3.79 12.54
C LYS A 353 36.49 3.18 12.22
N ASN A 354 35.66 3.94 11.52
CA ASN A 354 34.27 3.57 11.26
C ASN A 354 33.89 3.65 9.77
N ARG A 355 34.78 3.18 8.92
CA ARG A 355 34.69 3.30 7.46
C ARG A 355 33.33 2.83 6.89
N LYS A 356 32.84 1.68 7.34
CA LYS A 356 31.56 1.12 6.86
C LYS A 356 30.35 2.01 7.21
N ILE A 357 30.28 2.51 8.43
CA ILE A 357 29.16 3.34 8.92
C ILE A 357 29.09 4.65 8.17
N LEU A 358 30.24 5.32 8.02
CA LEU A 358 30.32 6.59 7.32
C LEU A 358 30.03 6.43 5.81
N GLN A 359 30.45 5.31 5.21
CA GLN A 359 30.14 4.97 3.82
C GLN A 359 28.62 4.86 3.59
N GLU A 360 27.89 4.14 4.45
CA GLU A 360 26.46 3.97 4.31
C GLU A 360 25.71 5.30 4.52
N TYR A 361 26.15 6.13 5.47
CA TYR A 361 25.59 7.46 5.65
C TYR A 361 25.75 8.34 4.41
N ILE A 362 26.95 8.35 3.81
CA ILE A 362 27.22 9.14 2.60
C ILE A 362 26.44 8.60 1.40
N LYS A 363 26.36 7.29 1.20
CA LYS A 363 25.54 6.68 0.15
C LYS A 363 24.08 7.08 0.25
N LEU A 364 23.53 7.20 1.47
CA LEU A 364 22.14 7.55 1.70
C LEU A 364 21.84 9.04 1.49
N THR A 365 22.85 9.90 1.63
CA THR A 365 22.73 11.36 1.49
C THR A 365 23.15 11.84 0.09
N GLU A 366 23.81 11.00 -0.68
CA GLU A 366 24.42 11.33 -1.95
C GLU A 366 23.39 11.50 -3.08
N ILE A 367 23.56 12.52 -3.92
CA ILE A 367 22.84 12.67 -5.17
C ILE A 367 23.56 11.81 -6.22
N LEU A 368 22.82 10.90 -6.88
CA LEU A 368 23.36 9.89 -7.81
C LEU A 368 24.20 10.45 -8.98
N SER A 369 24.10 11.75 -9.28
CA SER A 369 24.90 12.43 -10.32
C SER A 369 26.31 12.83 -9.85
N LEU A 370 26.58 12.90 -8.56
CA LEU A 370 27.84 13.42 -8.00
C LEU A 370 29.07 12.54 -8.27
N PRO A 371 28.98 11.20 -8.32
CA PRO A 371 30.12 10.37 -8.71
C PRO A 371 30.70 10.72 -10.07
N SER A 372 29.86 11.00 -11.05
CA SER A 372 30.30 11.38 -12.39
C SER A 372 30.95 12.76 -12.41
N VAL A 373 30.42 13.72 -11.66
CA VAL A 373 30.99 15.07 -11.51
C VAL A 373 32.35 15.02 -10.85
N TYR A 374 32.49 14.23 -9.76
CA TYR A 374 33.79 14.03 -9.10
C TYR A 374 34.83 13.44 -10.05
N THR A 375 34.47 12.40 -10.80
CA THR A 375 35.38 11.75 -11.75
C THR A 375 35.80 12.70 -12.85
N GLN A 376 34.87 13.52 -13.40
CA GLN A 376 35.17 14.53 -14.41
C GLN A 376 36.10 15.63 -13.88
N GLN A 377 35.90 16.10 -12.64
CA GLN A 377 36.71 17.20 -12.07
C GLN A 377 38.06 16.76 -11.58
N THR A 378 38.22 15.54 -11.10
CA THR A 378 39.43 15.09 -10.42
C THR A 378 40.23 14.02 -11.17
N GLY A 379 39.63 13.39 -12.18
CA GLY A 379 40.19 12.24 -12.89
C GLY A 379 40.32 10.97 -12.03
N LYS A 380 39.73 10.94 -10.81
CA LYS A 380 39.85 9.83 -9.85
C LYS A 380 38.52 9.10 -9.69
N ASN A 381 38.62 7.79 -9.46
CA ASN A 381 37.45 6.98 -9.15
C ASN A 381 36.92 7.30 -7.75
N HIS A 382 35.57 7.32 -7.63
CA HIS A 382 34.89 7.53 -6.37
C HIS A 382 34.76 6.24 -5.53
N ILE A 383 34.92 5.06 -6.15
CA ILE A 383 34.86 3.73 -5.51
C ILE A 383 36.20 3.03 -5.61
N TYR A 384 36.59 2.35 -4.54
CA TYR A 384 37.73 1.46 -4.46
C TYR A 384 37.40 0.30 -3.51
N GLN A 385 37.61 -0.95 -3.95
CA GLN A 385 37.33 -2.15 -3.16
C GLN A 385 35.93 -2.12 -2.49
N GLU A 386 34.90 -1.95 -3.30
CA GLU A 386 33.46 -1.89 -2.88
C GLU A 386 33.10 -0.75 -1.94
N GLY A 387 33.99 0.21 -1.69
CA GLY A 387 33.75 1.35 -0.81
C GLY A 387 34.09 2.70 -1.44
N LEU A 388 33.50 3.77 -0.89
CA LEU A 388 33.81 5.13 -1.32
C LEU A 388 35.26 5.49 -1.00
N THR A 389 35.92 6.20 -1.91
CA THR A 389 37.31 6.64 -1.68
C THR A 389 37.35 7.82 -0.72
N LEU A 390 38.43 7.89 0.07
CA LEU A 390 38.67 9.02 0.98
C LEU A 390 38.69 10.36 0.24
N GLY A 391 39.24 10.37 -0.99
CA GLY A 391 39.27 11.56 -1.84
C GLY A 391 37.86 12.06 -2.22
N TYR A 392 36.95 11.13 -2.52
CA TYR A 392 35.57 11.47 -2.84
C TYR A 392 34.82 12.03 -1.64
N ILE A 393 34.99 11.45 -0.47
CA ILE A 393 34.37 11.94 0.78
C ILE A 393 34.90 13.33 1.13
N ARG A 394 36.20 13.56 0.99
CA ARG A 394 36.81 14.88 1.19
C ARG A 394 36.20 15.90 0.23
N TRP A 395 36.02 15.55 -1.02
CA TRP A 395 35.43 16.39 -2.04
C TRP A 395 33.98 16.73 -1.69
N LEU A 396 33.15 15.75 -1.32
CA LEU A 396 31.75 15.94 -0.88
C LEU A 396 31.66 16.90 0.31
N TYR A 397 32.56 16.74 1.28
CA TYR A 397 32.63 17.63 2.45
C TYR A 397 33.02 19.06 2.06
N GLN A 398 34.00 19.22 1.19
CA GLN A 398 34.45 20.53 0.69
C GLN A 398 33.36 21.24 -0.13
N GLN A 399 32.56 20.50 -0.87
CA GLN A 399 31.41 21.04 -1.61
C GLN A 399 30.20 21.32 -0.73
N LYS A 400 30.26 21.08 0.57
CA LYS A 400 29.13 21.20 1.53
C LYS A 400 27.90 20.38 1.14
N ILE A 401 28.07 19.30 0.38
CA ILE A 401 27.00 18.44 -0.10
C ILE A 401 26.54 17.48 1.01
N VAL A 402 27.47 17.09 1.87
CA VAL A 402 27.24 16.19 3.01
C VAL A 402 27.52 16.93 4.29
N ASP A 403 26.54 17.03 5.17
CA ASP A 403 26.70 17.62 6.50
C ASP A 403 27.23 16.55 7.48
N LEU A 404 28.54 16.32 7.43
CA LEU A 404 29.20 15.41 8.36
C LEU A 404 29.18 15.90 9.82
N THR A 405 29.05 17.19 10.04
CA THR A 405 28.91 17.76 11.38
C THR A 405 27.57 17.34 12.01
N LYS A 406 26.50 17.35 11.21
CA LYS A 406 25.20 16.87 11.65
C LYS A 406 25.20 15.37 11.95
N PHE A 407 25.84 14.57 11.08
CA PHE A 407 26.05 13.15 11.34
C PHE A 407 26.76 12.92 12.68
N MET A 408 27.82 13.68 12.93
CA MET A 408 28.59 13.57 14.15
C MET A 408 27.77 13.89 15.40
N LYS A 409 26.96 14.94 15.37
CA LYS A 409 26.05 15.30 16.48
C LYS A 409 24.95 14.25 16.72
N GLU A 410 24.49 13.56 15.67
CA GLU A 410 23.50 12.49 15.79
C GLU A 410 24.11 11.19 16.37
N VAL A 411 25.35 10.89 16.05
CA VAL A 411 26.06 9.69 16.55
C VAL A 411 26.72 9.93 17.90
N PHE A 412 27.18 11.15 18.14
CA PHE A 412 27.92 11.57 19.34
C PHE A 412 27.27 12.81 19.96
N PRO A 413 26.17 12.66 20.70
CA PRO A 413 25.41 13.79 21.24
C PRO A 413 26.17 14.64 22.28
N VAL A 414 27.42 14.33 22.60
CA VAL A 414 28.28 15.06 23.55
C VAL A 414 29.13 16.11 22.83
N ILE A 415 29.05 16.23 21.50
CA ILE A 415 29.66 17.29 20.70
C ILE A 415 28.56 18.32 20.37
#